data_6364651c669f87deae6549d869a232ae
#
_entry.id   6364651c669f87deae6549d869a232ae
#
_cell.length_a   1.000
_cell.length_b   1.000
_cell.length_c   1.000
_cell.angle_alpha   90.00
_cell.angle_beta   90.00
_cell.angle_gamma   90.00
#
_symmetry.space_group_name_H-M   'P 1'
#
loop_
_entity.id
_entity.type
_entity.pdbx_description
1 polymer ?
#
loop_
_entity_poly.entity_id
_entity_poly.type
_entity_poly.pdbx_seq_one_letter_code
_entity_poly.pdbx_strand_id
1 'polypeptide(L)'
;MNFFKFVVYYFPNINYLMRLNIMNKLIPLFAAFLLIFSQVGFAASKAEIDAEIKAALDELYKTSPEAKELSAQAKGILVFPSIVKAGLVIGGAYGEGALIIDGKKAQYYNNIAGSIGFQLGVEKRSEVYMFLKADALKEFRNASGWSGGGDASVAVAVWGAGGVANVESIKEPVVAFVFSPKGLMYNLTLEGSKINKIDK
;
A
#
# COMPACT_ATOMS: atom_id res chain seq x y z
N MET A 1 10.83 7.38 -23.30
CA MET A 1 12.17 7.77 -23.86
C MET A 1 13.04 6.54 -23.83
N ASN A 2 13.58 6.07 -24.97
CA ASN A 2 14.35 4.84 -25.05
C ASN A 2 15.68 5.02 -24.31
N PHE A 3 16.15 4.03 -23.53
CA PHE A 3 17.41 4.08 -22.76
C PHE A 3 18.61 4.53 -23.61
N PHE A 4 18.62 4.16 -24.89
CA PHE A 4 19.62 4.62 -25.87
C PHE A 4 19.59 6.15 -26.08
N LYS A 5 18.42 6.76 -26.18
CA LYS A 5 18.25 8.22 -26.27
C LYS A 5 18.68 8.93 -24.99
N PHE A 6 18.47 8.33 -23.84
CA PHE A 6 18.91 8.86 -22.55
C PHE A 6 20.44 8.94 -22.48
N VAL A 7 21.15 7.85 -22.80
CA VAL A 7 22.63 7.81 -22.77
C VAL A 7 23.25 8.79 -23.79
N VAL A 8 22.66 8.91 -24.98
CA VAL A 8 23.12 9.86 -26.01
C VAL A 8 22.91 11.31 -25.58
N TYR A 9 21.82 11.62 -24.92
CA TYR A 9 21.45 12.98 -24.53
C TYR A 9 22.28 13.50 -23.33
N TYR A 10 22.53 12.66 -22.34
CA TYR A 10 23.23 13.07 -21.10
C TYR A 10 24.76 12.94 -21.17
N PHE A 11 25.30 12.17 -22.14
CA PHE A 11 26.74 11.95 -22.28
C PHE A 11 27.21 12.15 -23.72
N PRO A 12 27.15 13.37 -24.25
CA PRO A 12 27.45 13.63 -25.67
C PRO A 12 28.91 13.38 -26.05
N ASN A 13 29.84 13.46 -25.10
CA ASN A 13 31.29 13.38 -25.34
C ASN A 13 31.90 11.98 -25.18
N ILE A 14 31.07 10.93 -24.93
CA ILE A 14 31.58 9.56 -24.84
C ILE A 14 31.70 8.93 -26.22
N ASN A 15 32.90 8.44 -26.57
CA ASN A 15 33.16 7.72 -27.81
C ASN A 15 32.25 6.49 -27.98
N TYR A 16 31.84 6.19 -29.20
CA TYR A 16 30.92 5.10 -29.54
C TYR A 16 31.32 3.73 -28.94
N LEU A 17 32.64 3.40 -28.98
CA LEU A 17 33.19 2.18 -28.39
C LEU A 17 33.05 2.14 -26.87
N MET A 18 33.17 3.27 -26.19
CA MET A 18 32.99 3.36 -24.74
C MET A 18 31.52 3.22 -24.36
N ARG A 19 30.58 3.72 -25.16
CA ARG A 19 29.14 3.53 -25.00
C ARG A 19 28.75 2.06 -25.14
N LEU A 20 29.28 1.36 -26.16
CA LEU A 20 29.06 -0.08 -26.35
C LEU A 20 29.59 -0.90 -25.16
N ASN A 21 30.77 -0.57 -24.64
CA ASN A 21 31.36 -1.27 -23.50
C ASN A 21 30.56 -1.07 -22.21
N ILE A 22 30.06 0.13 -21.95
CA ILE A 22 29.18 0.44 -20.83
C ILE A 22 27.86 -0.29 -20.97
N MET A 23 27.23 -0.28 -22.14
CA MET A 23 25.99 -0.99 -22.41
C MET A 23 26.15 -2.50 -22.20
N ASN A 24 27.22 -3.12 -22.75
CA ASN A 24 27.46 -4.55 -22.60
C ASN A 24 27.70 -4.98 -21.14
N LYS A 25 28.17 -4.07 -20.27
CA LYS A 25 28.31 -4.34 -18.84
C LYS A 25 27.02 -4.08 -18.05
N LEU A 26 26.20 -3.12 -18.47
CA LEU A 26 24.94 -2.78 -17.80
C LEU A 26 23.78 -3.73 -18.15
N ILE A 27 23.74 -4.25 -19.38
CA ILE A 27 22.71 -5.20 -19.81
C ILE A 27 22.67 -6.46 -18.93
N PRO A 28 23.79 -7.18 -18.66
CA PRO A 28 23.75 -8.34 -17.79
C PRO A 28 23.43 -7.96 -16.32
N LEU A 29 23.84 -6.80 -15.86
CA LEU A 29 23.49 -6.30 -14.52
C LEU A 29 21.99 -6.03 -14.38
N PHE A 30 21.39 -5.44 -15.42
CA PHE A 30 19.95 -5.20 -15.48
C PHE A 30 19.15 -6.49 -15.66
N ALA A 31 19.67 -7.44 -16.47
CA ALA A 31 19.09 -8.77 -16.63
C ALA A 31 19.16 -9.59 -15.32
N ALA A 32 20.29 -9.53 -14.60
CA ALA A 32 20.42 -10.16 -13.28
C ALA A 32 19.48 -9.53 -12.26
N PHE A 33 19.30 -8.21 -12.28
CA PHE A 33 18.33 -7.50 -11.45
C PHE A 33 16.90 -7.96 -11.74
N LEU A 34 16.51 -8.10 -13.02
CA LEU A 34 15.19 -8.61 -13.40
C LEU A 34 15.00 -10.08 -12.99
N LEU A 35 16.03 -10.92 -13.06
CA LEU A 35 15.98 -12.32 -12.64
C LEU A 35 15.83 -12.49 -11.13
N ILE A 36 16.43 -11.61 -10.33
CA ILE A 36 16.26 -11.60 -8.86
C ILE A 36 14.81 -11.23 -8.50
N PHE A 37 14.20 -10.30 -9.23
CA PHE A 37 12.80 -9.91 -9.01
C PHE A 37 11.79 -10.98 -9.46
N SER A 38 12.14 -11.84 -10.42
CA SER A 38 11.23 -12.89 -10.90
C SER A 38 11.05 -14.06 -9.92
N GLN A 39 11.92 -14.19 -8.92
CA GLN A 39 11.83 -15.26 -7.90
C GLN A 39 10.94 -14.88 -6.70
N VAL A 40 10.55 -13.62 -6.56
CA VAL A 40 9.63 -13.20 -5.51
C VAL A 40 8.21 -13.40 -6.05
N GLY A 41 7.62 -14.55 -5.77
CA GLY A 41 6.18 -14.74 -5.94
C GLY A 41 5.43 -13.75 -5.05
N PHE A 42 4.97 -12.64 -5.62
CA PHE A 42 4.27 -11.58 -4.88
C PHE A 42 2.88 -11.97 -4.37
N ALA A 43 2.41 -13.16 -4.72
CA ALA A 43 1.12 -13.64 -4.27
C ALA A 43 1.29 -14.43 -2.96
N ALA A 44 1.05 -13.77 -1.84
CA ALA A 44 0.98 -14.44 -0.54
C ALA A 44 -0.16 -15.48 -0.55
N SER A 45 0.05 -16.60 0.12
CA SER A 45 -1.01 -17.59 0.29
C SER A 45 -2.13 -17.02 1.16
N LYS A 46 -3.33 -17.56 1.02
CA LYS A 46 -4.48 -17.19 1.86
C LYS A 46 -4.14 -17.27 3.36
N ALA A 47 -3.46 -18.32 3.78
CA ALA A 47 -3.09 -18.54 5.18
C ALA A 47 -2.06 -17.49 5.68
N GLU A 48 -1.12 -17.08 4.84
CA GLU A 48 -0.16 -16.02 5.17
C GLU A 48 -0.84 -14.67 5.33
N ILE A 49 -1.70 -14.27 4.37
CA ILE A 49 -2.46 -13.03 4.47
C ILE A 49 -3.31 -13.04 5.75
N ASP A 50 -3.96 -14.15 6.05
CA ASP A 50 -4.81 -14.30 7.22
C ASP A 50 -4.05 -14.16 8.54
N ALA A 51 -2.86 -14.74 8.63
CA ALA A 51 -1.99 -14.63 9.80
C ALA A 51 -1.46 -13.20 9.97
N GLU A 52 -1.02 -12.57 8.88
CA GLU A 52 -0.54 -11.18 8.88
C GLU A 52 -1.66 -10.19 9.24
N ILE A 53 -2.90 -10.40 8.77
CA ILE A 53 -4.08 -9.59 9.14
C ILE A 53 -4.30 -9.62 10.65
N LYS A 54 -4.27 -10.82 11.23
CA LYS A 54 -4.43 -10.95 12.69
C LYS A 54 -3.34 -10.18 13.43
N ALA A 55 -2.09 -10.33 13.03
CA ALA A 55 -0.97 -9.64 13.66
C ALA A 55 -1.09 -8.10 13.53
N ALA A 56 -1.50 -7.61 12.35
CA ALA A 56 -1.69 -6.19 12.12
C ALA A 56 -2.82 -5.59 12.97
N LEU A 57 -3.95 -6.31 13.12
CA LEU A 57 -5.05 -5.86 13.98
C LEU A 57 -4.67 -5.91 15.45
N ASP A 58 -3.97 -6.95 15.90
CA ASP A 58 -3.48 -7.07 17.28
C ASP A 58 -2.53 -5.91 17.61
N GLU A 59 -1.63 -5.54 16.69
CA GLU A 59 -0.72 -4.40 16.85
C GLU A 59 -1.48 -3.07 16.90
N LEU A 60 -2.42 -2.86 15.95
CA LEU A 60 -3.24 -1.65 15.92
C LEU A 60 -4.02 -1.48 17.24
N TYR A 61 -4.69 -2.52 17.72
CA TYR A 61 -5.52 -2.44 18.92
C TYR A 61 -4.70 -2.32 20.21
N LYS A 62 -3.47 -2.81 20.20
CA LYS A 62 -2.53 -2.62 21.32
C LYS A 62 -2.03 -1.18 21.40
N THR A 63 -1.79 -0.55 20.26
CA THR A 63 -1.23 0.80 20.17
C THR A 63 -2.30 1.89 20.15
N SER A 64 -3.55 1.56 19.75
CA SER A 64 -4.69 2.47 19.68
C SER A 64 -5.94 1.86 20.29
N PRO A 65 -6.26 2.18 21.55
CA PRO A 65 -7.54 1.84 22.16
C PRO A 65 -8.74 2.38 21.37
N GLU A 66 -8.60 3.56 20.79
CA GLU A 66 -9.64 4.21 19.97
C GLU A 66 -9.93 3.41 18.69
N ALA A 67 -8.89 2.87 18.04
CA ALA A 67 -9.08 2.00 16.89
C ALA A 67 -9.83 0.72 17.27
N LYS A 68 -9.56 0.19 18.46
CA LYS A 68 -10.30 -0.97 18.99
C LYS A 68 -11.77 -0.65 19.24
N GLU A 69 -12.06 0.51 19.81
CA GLU A 69 -13.43 0.98 20.03
C GLU A 69 -14.19 1.20 18.71
N LEU A 70 -13.56 1.86 17.72
CA LEU A 70 -14.12 2.04 16.38
C LEU A 70 -14.38 0.70 15.68
N SER A 71 -13.49 -0.28 15.86
CA SER A 71 -13.66 -1.59 15.24
C SER A 71 -14.93 -2.31 15.68
N ALA A 72 -15.37 -2.10 16.92
CA ALA A 72 -16.61 -2.65 17.45
C ALA A 72 -17.87 -2.03 16.82
N GLN A 73 -17.76 -0.82 16.28
CA GLN A 73 -18.85 -0.10 15.62
C GLN A 73 -18.84 -0.30 14.09
N ALA A 74 -17.72 -0.78 13.53
CA ALA A 74 -17.52 -0.93 12.10
C ALA A 74 -18.44 -2.00 11.50
N LYS A 75 -19.06 -1.68 10.36
CA LYS A 75 -19.87 -2.62 9.55
C LYS A 75 -19.00 -3.55 8.70
N GLY A 76 -17.72 -3.19 8.52
CA GLY A 76 -16.70 -3.98 7.87
C GLY A 76 -15.34 -3.36 8.09
N ILE A 77 -14.31 -4.20 8.08
CA ILE A 77 -12.92 -3.79 8.29
C ILE A 77 -12.09 -4.38 7.15
N LEU A 78 -11.49 -3.52 6.33
CA LEU A 78 -10.58 -3.92 5.27
C LEU A 78 -9.15 -3.74 5.77
N VAL A 79 -8.37 -4.80 5.73
CA VAL A 79 -7.01 -4.83 6.27
C VAL A 79 -6.01 -5.20 5.18
N PHE A 80 -5.03 -4.33 4.96
CA PHE A 80 -3.81 -4.61 4.22
C PHE A 80 -2.64 -4.68 5.21
N PRO A 81 -2.24 -5.88 5.65
CA PRO A 81 -1.23 -6.03 6.69
C PRO A 81 0.17 -5.63 6.22
N SER A 82 0.40 -5.68 4.91
CA SER A 82 1.69 -5.41 4.32
C SER A 82 1.54 -4.78 2.94
N ILE A 83 1.73 -3.46 2.87
CA ILE A 83 1.88 -2.74 1.61
C ILE A 83 3.36 -2.40 1.47
N VAL A 84 4.00 -2.94 0.43
CA VAL A 84 5.40 -2.67 0.09
C VAL A 84 5.44 -1.61 -0.99
N LYS A 85 6.10 -0.51 -0.71
CA LYS A 85 6.40 0.58 -1.65
C LYS A 85 7.87 0.52 -2.00
N ALA A 86 8.20 0.53 -3.28
CA ALA A 86 9.56 0.57 -3.78
C ALA A 86 9.67 1.52 -4.97
N GLY A 87 10.78 2.24 -5.07
CA GLY A 87 11.03 3.13 -6.20
C GLY A 87 12.31 3.93 -6.08
N LEU A 88 12.71 4.51 -7.22
CA LEU A 88 13.84 5.44 -7.33
C LEU A 88 13.36 6.84 -7.72
N VAL A 89 12.82 7.00 -8.92
CA VAL A 89 12.22 8.22 -9.48
C VAL A 89 10.76 7.97 -9.80
N ILE A 90 10.47 6.75 -10.23
CA ILE A 90 9.14 6.21 -10.40
C ILE A 90 9.05 5.02 -9.45
N GLY A 91 8.01 4.96 -8.67
CA GLY A 91 7.78 3.90 -7.70
C GLY A 91 6.38 3.32 -7.82
N GLY A 92 6.19 2.21 -7.15
CA GLY A 92 4.90 1.59 -6.99
C GLY A 92 4.74 1.01 -5.59
N ALA A 93 3.51 0.87 -5.16
CA ALA A 93 3.15 0.16 -3.95
C ALA A 93 2.20 -0.97 -4.30
N TYR A 94 2.37 -2.10 -3.62
CA TYR A 94 1.52 -3.26 -3.74
C TYR A 94 1.33 -3.92 -2.38
N GLY A 95 0.10 -4.33 -2.09
CA GLY A 95 -0.24 -5.12 -0.92
C GLY A 95 -1.49 -5.93 -1.13
N GLU A 96 -1.62 -7.04 -0.43
CA GLU A 96 -2.80 -7.88 -0.41
C GLU A 96 -3.43 -7.87 0.98
N GLY A 97 -4.74 -8.03 1.02
CA GLY A 97 -5.49 -7.98 2.25
C GLY A 97 -6.88 -8.58 2.12
N ALA A 98 -7.69 -8.45 3.16
CA ALA A 98 -9.05 -8.94 3.14
C ALA A 98 -10.04 -8.00 3.85
N LEU A 99 -11.28 -8.04 3.38
CA LEU A 99 -12.43 -7.45 4.03
C LEU A 99 -13.01 -8.43 5.03
N ILE A 100 -13.18 -7.98 6.26
CA ILE A 100 -13.78 -8.72 7.38
C ILE A 100 -15.15 -8.10 7.66
N ILE A 101 -16.19 -8.93 7.68
CA ILE A 101 -17.56 -8.56 8.05
C ILE A 101 -18.04 -9.59 9.08
N ASP A 102 -18.57 -9.10 10.20
CA ASP A 102 -19.04 -9.95 11.31
C ASP A 102 -18.00 -10.98 11.77
N GLY A 103 -16.72 -10.54 11.84
CA GLY A 103 -15.59 -11.38 12.24
C GLY A 103 -15.16 -12.43 11.21
N LYS A 104 -15.80 -12.48 10.04
CA LYS A 104 -15.50 -13.44 8.97
C LYS A 104 -14.89 -12.72 7.76
N LYS A 105 -13.92 -13.36 7.10
CA LYS A 105 -13.35 -12.85 5.86
C LYS A 105 -14.35 -13.03 4.72
N ALA A 106 -14.78 -11.91 4.14
CA ALA A 106 -15.80 -11.89 3.11
C ALA A 106 -15.19 -11.92 1.69
N GLN A 107 -14.05 -11.24 1.48
CA GLN A 107 -13.41 -11.10 0.16
C GLN A 107 -11.96 -10.65 0.32
N TYR A 108 -11.07 -11.11 -0.57
CA TYR A 108 -9.69 -10.63 -0.67
C TYR A 108 -9.58 -9.48 -1.69
N TYR A 109 -8.60 -8.61 -1.42
CA TYR A 109 -8.35 -7.40 -2.21
C TYR A 109 -6.85 -7.19 -2.37
N ASN A 110 -6.46 -6.51 -3.46
CA ASN A 110 -5.15 -5.88 -3.56
C ASN A 110 -5.27 -4.36 -3.48
N ASN A 111 -4.19 -3.73 -3.03
CA ASN A 111 -4.00 -2.30 -3.04
C ASN A 111 -2.80 -2.00 -3.95
N ILE A 112 -3.01 -1.19 -4.98
CA ILE A 112 -2.00 -0.83 -5.97
C ILE A 112 -1.92 0.69 -6.04
N ALA A 113 -0.73 1.25 -5.84
CA ALA A 113 -0.49 2.69 -6.02
C ALA A 113 0.73 2.92 -6.91
N GLY A 114 0.66 3.97 -7.73
CA GLY A 114 1.81 4.51 -8.44
C GLY A 114 2.31 5.76 -7.73
N SER A 115 3.61 5.95 -7.65
CA SER A 115 4.21 7.17 -7.12
C SER A 115 5.29 7.70 -8.05
N ILE A 116 5.36 9.03 -8.15
CA ILE A 116 6.42 9.75 -8.86
C ILE A 116 7.10 10.63 -7.83
N GLY A 117 8.39 10.43 -7.61
CA GLY A 117 9.15 11.25 -6.66
C GLY A 117 10.54 10.69 -6.38
N PHE A 118 11.44 11.56 -5.93
CA PHE A 118 12.79 11.20 -5.51
C PHE A 118 12.73 10.52 -4.13
N GLN A 119 12.42 9.23 -4.09
CA GLN A 119 12.50 8.42 -2.88
C GLN A 119 13.25 7.13 -3.21
N LEU A 120 14.49 7.07 -2.76
CA LEU A 120 15.30 5.86 -2.83
C LEU A 120 14.99 5.00 -1.62
N GLY A 121 14.34 3.87 -1.82
CA GLY A 121 14.11 2.95 -0.71
C GLY A 121 12.96 1.98 -0.89
N VAL A 122 12.85 1.11 0.10
CA VAL A 122 11.72 0.20 0.29
C VAL A 122 11.05 0.57 1.61
N GLU A 123 9.76 0.82 1.55
CA GLU A 123 8.91 1.11 2.70
C GLU A 123 7.88 -0.01 2.84
N LYS A 124 7.62 -0.43 4.06
CA LYS A 124 6.55 -1.36 4.41
C LYS A 124 5.61 -0.72 5.41
N ARG A 125 4.31 -0.72 5.11
CA ARG A 125 3.26 -0.19 5.99
C ARG A 125 2.04 -1.10 6.03
N SER A 126 1.22 -0.92 7.06
CA SER A 126 -0.11 -1.53 7.17
C SER A 126 -1.18 -0.46 7.00
N GLU A 127 -2.28 -0.81 6.36
CA GLU A 127 -3.46 0.05 6.21
C GLU A 127 -4.71 -0.70 6.68
N VAL A 128 -5.51 -0.07 7.53
CA VAL A 128 -6.79 -0.61 8.03
C VAL A 128 -7.89 0.42 7.77
N TYR A 129 -8.87 0.05 6.98
CA TYR A 129 -10.06 0.87 6.69
C TYR A 129 -11.25 0.32 7.46
N MET A 130 -11.86 1.15 8.31
CA MET A 130 -13.05 0.81 9.08
C MET A 130 -14.26 1.53 8.48
N PHE A 131 -15.19 0.77 7.95
CA PHE A 131 -16.46 1.28 7.38
C PHE A 131 -17.47 1.43 8.51
N LEU A 132 -17.72 2.66 8.96
CA LEU A 132 -18.64 2.96 10.05
C LEU A 132 -20.10 3.01 9.59
N LYS A 133 -20.34 3.26 8.28
CA LYS A 133 -21.66 3.34 7.67
C LYS A 133 -21.89 2.16 6.72
N ALA A 134 -23.08 1.56 6.78
CA ALA A 134 -23.44 0.42 5.93
C ALA A 134 -23.44 0.79 4.44
N ASP A 135 -23.86 2.00 4.10
CA ASP A 135 -23.87 2.47 2.72
C ASP A 135 -22.46 2.60 2.15
N ALA A 136 -21.50 3.10 2.91
CA ALA A 136 -20.10 3.20 2.49
C ALA A 136 -19.49 1.79 2.25
N LEU A 137 -19.78 0.82 3.11
CA LEU A 137 -19.37 -0.57 2.90
C LEU A 137 -20.01 -1.16 1.65
N LYS A 138 -21.30 -0.90 1.39
CA LYS A 138 -22.01 -1.36 0.22
C LYS A 138 -21.43 -0.76 -1.07
N GLU A 139 -21.16 0.54 -1.06
CA GLU A 139 -20.54 1.27 -2.18
C GLU A 139 -19.16 0.70 -2.49
N PHE A 140 -18.29 0.55 -1.47
CA PHE A 140 -16.99 -0.11 -1.60
C PHE A 140 -17.09 -1.50 -2.23
N ARG A 141 -18.01 -2.35 -1.75
CA ARG A 141 -18.19 -3.71 -2.26
C ARG A 141 -18.69 -3.78 -3.69
N ASN A 142 -19.42 -2.78 -4.15
CA ASN A 142 -19.98 -2.72 -5.51
C ASN A 142 -19.05 -2.04 -6.51
N ALA A 143 -18.05 -1.30 -6.05
CA ALA A 143 -17.11 -0.62 -6.92
C ALA A 143 -16.19 -1.59 -7.68
N SER A 144 -15.96 -1.28 -8.95
CA SER A 144 -14.96 -1.94 -9.80
C SER A 144 -13.60 -1.23 -9.65
N GLY A 145 -13.00 -1.33 -8.48
CA GLY A 145 -11.80 -0.58 -8.13
C GLY A 145 -12.13 0.70 -7.35
N TRP A 146 -11.98 0.62 -6.05
CA TRP A 146 -12.20 1.73 -5.13
C TRP A 146 -10.90 2.53 -4.93
N SER A 147 -11.02 3.86 -4.84
CA SER A 147 -9.88 4.75 -4.65
C SER A 147 -9.82 5.24 -3.20
N GLY A 148 -8.84 4.78 -2.46
CA GLY A 148 -8.68 5.03 -1.02
C GLY A 148 -8.44 6.48 -0.60
N GLY A 149 -8.64 7.42 -1.47
CA GLY A 149 -8.47 8.86 -1.18
C GLY A 149 -9.31 9.77 -2.07
N GLY A 150 -10.07 9.23 -3.03
CA GLY A 150 -10.80 10.00 -4.01
C GLY A 150 -12.31 9.76 -4.06
N ASP A 151 -12.77 8.55 -3.74
CA ASP A 151 -14.16 8.14 -3.99
C ASP A 151 -15.07 8.22 -2.76
N ALA A 152 -14.51 8.42 -1.56
CA ALA A 152 -15.28 8.54 -0.32
C ALA A 152 -14.63 9.54 0.63
N SER A 153 -15.45 10.16 1.48
CA SER A 153 -14.95 10.95 2.61
C SER A 153 -14.27 9.99 3.61
N VAL A 154 -12.97 9.79 3.44
CA VAL A 154 -12.15 8.97 4.33
C VAL A 154 -11.42 9.88 5.30
N ALA A 155 -11.73 9.77 6.59
CA ALA A 155 -10.88 10.35 7.61
C ALA A 155 -9.61 9.51 7.75
N VAL A 156 -8.46 10.13 7.55
CA VAL A 156 -7.17 9.47 7.76
C VAL A 156 -6.70 9.73 9.18
N ALA A 157 -6.74 8.71 10.02
CA ALA A 157 -6.09 8.73 11.31
C ALA A 157 -4.62 8.35 11.13
N VAL A 158 -3.74 9.34 11.03
CA VAL A 158 -2.30 9.15 11.10
C VAL A 158 -1.92 9.05 12.58
N TRP A 159 -1.58 7.86 13.01
CA TRP A 159 -1.16 7.61 14.38
C TRP A 159 0.20 8.29 14.66
N GLY A 160 0.27 9.06 15.75
CA GLY A 160 1.53 9.60 16.26
C GLY A 160 1.68 11.11 16.32
N ALA A 161 0.84 11.87 15.66
CA ALA A 161 0.93 13.34 15.61
C ALA A 161 -0.17 14.04 16.44
N GLY A 162 -0.54 13.49 17.62
CA GLY A 162 -1.41 14.23 18.53
C GLY A 162 -2.76 13.59 18.87
N GLY A 163 -2.86 12.28 18.80
CA GLY A 163 -4.06 11.55 19.21
C GLY A 163 -5.14 11.53 18.11
N VAL A 164 -5.83 10.42 18.00
CA VAL A 164 -7.10 10.39 17.26
C VAL A 164 -8.04 11.34 18.00
N ALA A 165 -8.60 12.30 17.27
CA ALA A 165 -9.69 13.09 17.77
C ALA A 165 -10.73 12.15 18.40
N ASN A 166 -11.31 12.55 19.51
CA ASN A 166 -12.31 11.78 20.25
C ASN A 166 -13.20 10.99 19.28
N VAL A 167 -13.25 9.67 19.43
CA VAL A 167 -14.01 8.73 18.57
C VAL A 167 -15.43 9.20 18.33
N GLU A 168 -16.05 9.84 19.33
CA GLU A 168 -17.39 10.43 19.26
C GLU A 168 -17.50 11.60 18.25
N SER A 169 -16.39 12.21 17.88
CA SER A 169 -16.36 13.33 16.91
C SER A 169 -16.21 12.90 15.46
N ILE A 170 -15.92 11.61 15.18
CA ILE A 170 -15.72 11.08 13.84
C ILE A 170 -17.08 10.97 13.13
N LYS A 171 -17.28 11.81 12.12
CA LYS A 171 -18.51 11.83 11.30
C LYS A 171 -18.34 11.14 9.96
N GLU A 172 -17.13 10.87 9.58
CA GLU A 172 -16.77 10.29 8.30
C GLU A 172 -17.27 8.83 8.20
N PRO A 173 -17.78 8.44 7.03
CA PRO A 173 -18.32 7.10 6.83
C PRO A 173 -17.23 6.01 6.84
N VAL A 174 -15.97 6.38 6.59
CA VAL A 174 -14.80 5.49 6.60
C VAL A 174 -13.65 6.13 7.36
N VAL A 175 -12.98 5.37 8.20
CA VAL A 175 -11.76 5.77 8.90
C VAL A 175 -10.62 4.86 8.47
N ALA A 176 -9.49 5.44 8.07
CA ALA A 176 -8.30 4.71 7.70
C ALA A 176 -7.19 4.91 8.74
N PHE A 177 -6.61 3.83 9.19
CA PHE A 177 -5.41 3.80 10.03
C PHE A 177 -4.23 3.36 9.19
N VAL A 178 -3.17 4.16 9.19
CA VAL A 178 -1.92 3.84 8.48
C VAL A 178 -0.80 3.77 9.51
N PHE A 179 -0.10 2.64 9.56
CA PHE A 179 0.97 2.41 10.53
C PHE A 179 2.06 1.49 9.96
N SER A 180 3.24 1.52 10.59
CA SER A 180 4.36 0.66 10.24
C SER A 180 4.75 -0.20 11.45
N PRO A 181 5.18 -1.46 11.27
CA PRO A 181 5.67 -2.31 12.36
C PRO A 181 6.88 -1.74 13.12
N LYS A 182 7.58 -0.76 12.55
CA LYS A 182 8.75 -0.11 13.17
C LYS A 182 8.44 1.22 13.85
N GLY A 183 7.15 1.54 14.09
CA GLY A 183 6.72 2.80 14.69
C GLY A 183 6.21 3.80 13.67
N LEU A 184 5.75 4.90 14.20
CA LEU A 184 5.02 5.94 13.49
C LEU A 184 5.87 6.63 12.42
N MET A 185 5.41 6.58 11.19
CA MET A 185 6.00 7.38 10.12
C MET A 185 5.24 8.71 9.99
N TYR A 186 5.95 9.81 10.13
CA TYR A 186 5.42 11.16 10.21
C TYR A 186 4.83 11.73 8.91
N ASN A 187 4.84 11.01 7.79
CA ASN A 187 4.33 11.50 6.49
C ASN A 187 3.56 10.43 5.70
N LEU A 188 2.75 9.62 6.39
CA LEU A 188 1.89 8.66 5.70
C LEU A 188 0.65 9.38 5.16
N THR A 189 0.72 9.80 3.91
CA THR A 189 -0.46 10.17 3.12
C THR A 189 -1.03 8.92 2.48
N LEU A 190 -2.35 8.77 2.48
CA LEU A 190 -3.03 7.86 1.56
C LEU A 190 -2.75 8.39 0.14
N GLU A 191 -1.70 7.89 -0.48
CA GLU A 191 -1.46 8.14 -1.90
C GLU A 191 -2.63 7.51 -2.66
N GLY A 192 -3.07 8.14 -3.75
CA GLY A 192 -4.18 7.65 -4.56
C GLY A 192 -3.95 6.20 -4.97
N SER A 193 -4.48 5.30 -4.18
CA SER A 193 -4.34 3.86 -4.37
C SER A 193 -5.62 3.30 -4.96
N LYS A 194 -5.49 2.29 -5.81
CA LYS A 194 -6.59 1.55 -6.38
C LYS A 194 -6.73 0.20 -5.69
N ILE A 195 -7.88 -0.03 -5.08
CA ILE A 195 -8.20 -1.27 -4.36
C ILE A 195 -9.13 -2.11 -5.23
N ASN A 196 -8.72 -3.32 -5.58
CA ASN A 196 -9.47 -4.22 -6.44
C ASN A 196 -9.68 -5.56 -5.75
N LYS A 197 -10.80 -6.23 -6.08
CA LYS A 197 -11.04 -7.61 -5.66
C LYS A 197 -10.05 -8.56 -6.33
N ILE A 198 -9.63 -9.56 -5.58
CA ILE A 198 -8.81 -10.66 -6.07
C ILE A 198 -9.37 -12.00 -5.60
N ASP A 199 -9.16 -13.03 -6.40
CA ASP A 199 -9.47 -14.42 -6.03
C ASP A 199 -8.27 -15.05 -5.35
N LYS A 200 -8.54 -15.75 -4.22
CA LYS A 200 -7.52 -16.43 -3.39
C LYS A 200 -8.00 -17.84 -3.01
#